data_81fa8f7e24f3021b455bc3ac4ba3f4e6
#
_entry.id   81fa8f7e24f3021b455bc3ac4ba3f4e6
#
_cell.length_a   1.000
_cell.length_b   1.000
_cell.length_c   1.000
_cell.angle_alpha   90.00
_cell.angle_beta   90.00
_cell.angle_gamma   90.00
#
_symmetry.space_group_name_H-M   'P 1'
#
loop_
_entity.id
_entity.type
_entity.pdbx_description
1 polymer ?
#
loop_
_entity_poly.entity_id
_entity_poly.type
_entity_poly.pdbx_seq_one_letter_code
_entity_poly.pdbx_strand_id
1 'polypeptide(L)'
;LFRSLRSYTDRQVSEEDLQAILEAATFAPSGMHLETWHFTAIQNADKLSELNERIKGAFAKSDEPKLQERGHSKTYCCYYHAPTLVIVSNEPTQWWAGMDCACAIENMFLAAHSLGIGSCWINQLGTTCDDPEVRELITSLGVPKDHKVYGCVALGYADPKISMREKAVKAGTVTVVR
;
A
#
# COMPACT_ATOMS: atom_id res chain seq x y z
N LEU A 1 16.13 10.84 3.91
CA LEU A 1 14.79 11.40 3.78
C LEU A 1 13.87 10.39 3.13
N PHE A 2 12.73 10.09 3.79
CA PHE A 2 11.71 9.18 3.27
C PHE A 2 11.20 9.62 1.90
N ARG A 3 11.12 8.68 0.95
CA ARG A 3 10.51 8.87 -0.38
C ARG A 3 9.90 7.57 -0.89
N SER A 4 8.85 7.71 -1.70
CA SER A 4 8.24 6.57 -2.40
C SER A 4 9.25 5.87 -3.29
N LEU A 5 9.62 4.65 -2.95
CA LEU A 5 10.46 3.77 -3.74
C LEU A 5 9.59 2.99 -4.75
N ARG A 6 10.03 2.90 -6.01
CA ARG A 6 9.29 2.22 -7.09
C ARG A 6 10.15 1.24 -7.89
N SER A 7 11.25 0.79 -7.31
CA SER A 7 12.08 -0.28 -7.84
C SER A 7 12.80 -0.96 -6.70
N TYR A 8 12.65 -2.23 -6.63
CA TYR A 8 13.07 -3.06 -5.51
C TYR A 8 13.99 -4.17 -6.00
N THR A 9 14.80 -4.70 -5.10
CA THR A 9 15.51 -5.97 -5.28
C THR A 9 14.58 -7.13 -4.94
N ASP A 10 14.95 -8.35 -5.32
CA ASP A 10 14.21 -9.57 -4.96
C ASP A 10 14.40 -9.99 -3.49
N ARG A 11 15.20 -9.24 -2.72
CA ARG A 11 15.43 -9.53 -1.30
C ARG A 11 14.15 -9.32 -0.52
N GLN A 12 13.68 -10.38 0.16
CA GLN A 12 12.49 -10.33 1.00
C GLN A 12 12.74 -9.54 2.27
N VAL A 13 11.72 -8.82 2.74
CA VAL A 13 11.68 -8.22 4.08
C VAL A 13 11.64 -9.34 5.11
N SER A 14 12.50 -9.26 6.14
CA SER A 14 12.53 -10.26 7.19
C SER A 14 11.23 -10.29 7.99
N GLU A 15 10.93 -11.42 8.62
CA GLU A 15 9.74 -11.55 9.48
C GLU A 15 9.81 -10.56 10.65
N GLU A 16 10.99 -10.39 11.26
CA GLU A 16 11.23 -9.44 12.36
C GLU A 16 10.95 -8.00 11.93
N ASP A 17 11.52 -7.58 10.79
CA ASP A 17 11.31 -6.22 10.27
C ASP A 17 9.85 -5.98 9.88
N LEU A 18 9.21 -6.97 9.23
CA LEU A 18 7.80 -6.88 8.86
C LEU A 18 6.92 -6.74 10.10
N GLN A 19 7.18 -7.55 11.14
CA GLN A 19 6.44 -7.48 12.39
C GLN A 19 6.58 -6.11 13.07
N ALA A 20 7.80 -5.56 13.11
CA ALA A 20 8.04 -4.21 13.66
C ALA A 20 7.28 -3.12 12.88
N ILE A 21 7.22 -3.24 11.55
CA ILE A 21 6.48 -2.30 10.70
C ILE A 21 4.96 -2.42 10.95
N LEU A 22 4.43 -3.63 11.06
CA LEU A 22 3.01 -3.86 11.34
C LEU A 22 2.63 -3.41 12.75
N GLU A 23 3.50 -3.65 13.74
CA GLU A 23 3.31 -3.17 15.10
C GLU A 23 3.25 -1.63 15.15
N ALA A 24 4.17 -0.94 14.46
CA ALA A 24 4.14 0.51 14.36
C ALA A 24 2.81 1.05 13.79
N ALA A 25 2.18 0.33 12.87
CA ALA A 25 0.88 0.69 12.32
C ALA A 25 -0.23 0.67 13.38
N THR A 26 -0.19 -0.26 14.32
CA THR A 26 -1.19 -0.38 15.39
C THR A 26 -1.13 0.77 16.41
N PHE A 27 -0.03 1.52 16.46
CA PHE A 27 0.11 2.72 17.30
C PHE A 27 -0.40 4.00 16.62
N ALA A 28 -0.99 3.91 15.44
CA ALA A 28 -1.58 5.08 14.81
C ALA A 28 -2.80 5.58 15.60
N PRO A 29 -3.08 6.90 15.59
CA PRO A 29 -4.32 7.40 16.17
C PRO A 29 -5.53 6.89 15.38
N SER A 30 -6.61 6.55 16.05
CA SER A 30 -7.89 6.21 15.43
C SER A 30 -9.04 7.03 16.01
N GLY A 31 -10.03 7.33 15.17
CA GLY A 31 -11.22 8.04 15.61
C GLY A 31 -11.96 7.27 16.72
N MET A 32 -12.21 7.92 17.85
CA MET A 32 -12.87 7.34 19.03
C MET A 32 -12.17 6.09 19.62
N HIS A 33 -10.88 5.86 19.30
CA HIS A 33 -10.13 4.65 19.66
C HIS A 33 -10.81 3.35 19.20
N LEU A 34 -11.46 3.35 18.03
CA LEU A 34 -12.16 2.17 17.54
C LEU A 34 -11.20 1.10 16.98
N GLU A 35 -10.06 1.53 16.42
CA GLU A 35 -8.99 0.63 15.93
C GLU A 35 -9.51 -0.49 15.01
N THR A 36 -10.50 -0.16 14.17
CA THR A 36 -11.21 -1.11 13.30
C THR A 36 -10.46 -1.45 12.02
N TRP A 37 -9.24 -0.90 11.82
CA TRP A 37 -8.38 -1.27 10.69
C TRP A 37 -7.95 -2.74 10.73
N HIS A 38 -7.63 -3.25 9.54
CA HIS A 38 -7.03 -4.56 9.39
C HIS A 38 -5.86 -4.49 8.41
N PHE A 39 -4.76 -5.16 8.73
CA PHE A 39 -3.54 -5.22 7.93
C PHE A 39 -3.33 -6.64 7.42
N THR A 40 -3.29 -6.82 6.09
CA THR A 40 -3.01 -8.11 5.45
C THR A 40 -1.69 -8.02 4.72
N ALA A 41 -0.64 -8.66 5.24
CA ALA A 41 0.68 -8.70 4.63
C ALA A 41 0.82 -9.91 3.69
N ILE A 42 1.29 -9.67 2.47
CA ILE A 42 1.50 -10.68 1.44
C ILE A 42 2.97 -10.68 1.05
N GLN A 43 3.65 -11.80 1.27
CA GLN A 43 5.04 -12.06 0.86
C GLN A 43 5.15 -13.21 -0.16
N ASN A 44 4.04 -13.84 -0.48
CA ASN A 44 3.98 -14.90 -1.48
C ASN A 44 3.94 -14.30 -2.89
N ALA A 45 4.98 -14.54 -3.68
CA ALA A 45 5.15 -13.96 -5.02
C ALA A 45 4.02 -14.36 -6.00
N ASP A 46 3.52 -15.60 -5.92
CA ASP A 46 2.44 -16.07 -6.78
C ASP A 46 1.14 -15.34 -6.44
N LYS A 47 0.86 -15.12 -5.15
CA LYS A 47 -0.31 -14.36 -4.69
C LYS A 47 -0.23 -12.88 -5.04
N LEU A 48 0.95 -12.28 -4.98
CA LEU A 48 1.17 -10.90 -5.44
C LEU A 48 0.96 -10.78 -6.95
N SER A 49 1.44 -11.74 -7.73
CA SER A 49 1.23 -11.80 -9.17
C SER A 49 -0.26 -12.00 -9.51
N GLU A 50 -0.93 -12.94 -8.85
CA GLU A 50 -2.37 -13.17 -9.00
C GLU A 50 -3.19 -11.91 -8.70
N LEU A 51 -2.87 -11.21 -7.61
CA LEU A 51 -3.53 -9.96 -7.23
C LEU A 51 -3.35 -8.88 -8.31
N ASN A 52 -2.13 -8.73 -8.84
CA ASN A 52 -1.86 -7.78 -9.92
C ASN A 52 -2.70 -8.09 -11.16
N GLU A 53 -2.80 -9.35 -11.57
CA GLU A 53 -3.60 -9.75 -12.74
C GLU A 53 -5.10 -9.51 -12.51
N ARG A 54 -5.65 -9.74 -11.30
CA ARG A 54 -7.04 -9.39 -10.96
C ARG A 54 -7.29 -7.88 -11.02
N ILE A 55 -6.36 -7.06 -10.48
CA ILE A 55 -6.43 -5.59 -10.58
C ILE A 55 -6.39 -5.14 -12.04
N LYS A 56 -5.51 -5.71 -12.87
CA LYS A 56 -5.44 -5.44 -14.31
C LYS A 56 -6.75 -5.83 -15.01
N GLY A 57 -7.34 -6.96 -14.66
CA GLY A 57 -8.64 -7.39 -15.15
C GLY A 57 -9.75 -6.36 -14.85
N ALA A 58 -9.78 -5.83 -13.63
CA ALA A 58 -10.70 -4.76 -13.26
C ALA A 58 -10.43 -3.46 -14.06
N PHE A 59 -9.15 -3.08 -14.25
CA PHE A 59 -8.80 -1.92 -15.06
C PHE A 59 -9.18 -2.06 -16.53
N ALA A 60 -9.06 -3.26 -17.11
CA ALA A 60 -9.45 -3.51 -18.50
C ALA A 60 -10.95 -3.29 -18.74
N LYS A 61 -11.79 -3.42 -17.70
CA LYS A 61 -13.25 -3.18 -17.74
C LYS A 61 -13.62 -1.71 -17.49
N SER A 62 -12.64 -0.82 -17.17
CA SER A 62 -12.89 0.59 -16.83
C SER A 62 -13.24 1.41 -18.07
N ASP A 63 -14.06 2.45 -17.91
CA ASP A 63 -14.32 3.45 -18.95
C ASP A 63 -13.20 4.48 -19.11
N GLU A 64 -12.21 4.49 -18.19
CA GLU A 64 -11.07 5.39 -18.26
C GLU A 64 -9.96 4.81 -19.15
N PRO A 65 -9.60 5.48 -20.29
CA PRO A 65 -8.63 4.95 -21.26
C PRO A 65 -7.25 4.61 -20.66
N LYS A 66 -6.78 5.42 -19.69
CA LYS A 66 -5.50 5.16 -19.02
C LYS A 66 -5.53 3.92 -18.14
N LEU A 67 -6.66 3.59 -17.53
CA LEU A 67 -6.82 2.36 -16.77
C LEU A 67 -6.92 1.16 -17.70
N GLN A 68 -7.68 1.26 -18.81
CA GLN A 68 -7.71 0.22 -19.84
C GLN A 68 -6.32 -0.10 -20.39
N GLU A 69 -5.51 0.92 -20.70
CA GLU A 69 -4.12 0.75 -21.15
C GLU A 69 -3.30 -0.04 -20.12
N ARG A 70 -3.41 0.29 -18.84
CA ARG A 70 -2.74 -0.45 -17.75
C ARG A 70 -3.26 -1.88 -17.64
N GLY A 71 -4.57 -2.09 -17.78
CA GLY A 71 -5.20 -3.41 -17.75
C GLY A 71 -4.66 -4.33 -18.84
N HIS A 72 -4.43 -3.81 -20.04
CA HIS A 72 -3.89 -4.56 -21.18
C HIS A 72 -2.36 -4.63 -21.24
N SER A 73 -1.66 -3.85 -20.42
CA SER A 73 -0.20 -3.83 -20.42
C SER A 73 0.38 -5.13 -19.88
N LYS A 74 1.32 -5.72 -20.62
CA LYS A 74 2.05 -6.93 -20.20
C LYS A 74 3.09 -6.66 -19.11
N THR A 75 3.53 -5.39 -18.97
CA THR A 75 4.61 -5.00 -18.06
C THR A 75 4.13 -4.21 -16.84
N TYR A 76 2.83 -3.88 -16.78
CA TYR A 76 2.31 -3.12 -15.66
C TYR A 76 2.24 -3.96 -14.39
N CYS A 77 2.85 -3.43 -13.33
CA CYS A 77 2.78 -3.98 -11.99
C CYS A 77 2.41 -2.87 -11.01
N CYS A 78 1.24 -2.95 -10.38
CA CYS A 78 0.71 -1.90 -9.51
C CYS A 78 1.54 -1.70 -8.24
N TYR A 79 2.26 -2.74 -7.79
CA TYR A 79 3.11 -2.72 -6.59
C TYR A 79 4.61 -2.67 -6.91
N TYR A 80 4.99 -2.38 -8.17
CA TYR A 80 6.38 -2.19 -8.63
C TYR A 80 7.30 -3.37 -8.34
N HIS A 81 6.77 -4.59 -8.36
CA HIS A 81 7.50 -5.84 -8.04
C HIS A 81 8.13 -5.83 -6.63
N ALA A 82 7.56 -5.09 -5.68
CA ALA A 82 8.00 -5.15 -4.30
C ALA A 82 7.79 -6.57 -3.73
N PRO A 83 8.74 -7.13 -2.98
CA PRO A 83 8.63 -8.49 -2.44
C PRO A 83 7.55 -8.62 -1.34
N THR A 84 7.12 -7.51 -0.77
CA THR A 84 6.07 -7.48 0.26
C THR A 84 5.05 -6.39 -0.06
N LEU A 85 3.76 -6.72 0.08
CA LEU A 85 2.64 -5.77 -0.01
C LEU A 85 1.78 -5.92 1.25
N VAL A 86 1.50 -4.81 1.92
CA VAL A 86 0.54 -4.77 3.03
C VAL A 86 -0.72 -4.08 2.56
N ILE A 87 -1.85 -4.79 2.58
CA ILE A 87 -3.17 -4.22 2.32
C ILE A 87 -3.68 -3.60 3.62
N VAL A 88 -4.13 -2.36 3.56
CA VAL A 88 -4.70 -1.62 4.69
C VAL A 88 -6.18 -1.38 4.43
N SER A 89 -7.02 -2.01 5.25
CA SER A 89 -8.47 -1.97 5.13
C SER A 89 -9.13 -1.55 6.44
N ASN A 90 -10.35 -1.07 6.37
CA ASN A 90 -11.11 -0.66 7.55
C ASN A 90 -12.61 -0.80 7.28
N GLU A 91 -13.40 -0.88 8.35
CA GLU A 91 -14.85 -0.77 8.29
C GLU A 91 -15.24 0.59 7.67
N PRO A 92 -16.07 0.61 6.61
CA PRO A 92 -16.44 1.85 5.93
C PRO A 92 -17.55 2.65 6.65
N THR A 93 -17.90 2.26 7.88
CA THR A 93 -19.02 2.85 8.65
C THR A 93 -18.75 4.27 9.12
N GLN A 94 -17.47 4.64 9.31
CA GLN A 94 -17.07 5.95 9.80
C GLN A 94 -16.41 6.76 8.67
N TRP A 95 -16.78 8.04 8.56
CA TRP A 95 -16.21 8.92 7.53
C TRP A 95 -14.69 9.14 7.68
N TRP A 96 -14.14 8.94 8.89
CA TRP A 96 -12.68 9.04 9.16
C TRP A 96 -11.91 7.74 8.97
N ALA A 97 -12.55 6.62 8.64
CA ALA A 97 -11.90 5.32 8.47
C ALA A 97 -10.67 5.37 7.53
N GLY A 98 -10.78 6.15 6.45
CA GLY A 98 -9.65 6.39 5.55
C GLY A 98 -8.52 7.22 6.15
N MET A 99 -8.82 8.12 7.07
CA MET A 99 -7.82 8.92 7.79
C MET A 99 -7.06 8.06 8.78
N ASP A 100 -7.75 7.20 9.52
CA ASP A 100 -7.13 6.22 10.42
C ASP A 100 -6.17 5.30 9.66
N CYS A 101 -6.60 4.77 8.51
CA CYS A 101 -5.74 3.98 7.64
C CYS A 101 -4.53 4.77 7.11
N ALA A 102 -4.72 6.05 6.76
CA ALA A 102 -3.62 6.88 6.29
C ALA A 102 -2.57 7.12 7.39
N CYS A 103 -2.99 7.34 8.64
CA CYS A 103 -2.09 7.45 9.78
C CYS A 103 -1.31 6.13 10.00
N ALA A 104 -1.99 4.98 9.94
CA ALA A 104 -1.34 3.68 10.06
C ALA A 104 -0.32 3.43 8.94
N ILE A 105 -0.65 3.78 7.70
CA ILE A 105 0.28 3.69 6.55
C ILE A 105 1.50 4.58 6.76
N GLU A 106 1.32 5.82 7.26
CA GLU A 106 2.47 6.71 7.52
C GLU A 106 3.37 6.14 8.62
N ASN A 107 2.81 5.56 9.69
CA ASN A 107 3.60 4.86 10.70
C ASN A 107 4.41 3.69 10.10
N MET A 108 3.81 2.89 9.20
CA MET A 108 4.55 1.84 8.47
C MET A 108 5.69 2.43 7.66
N PHE A 109 5.49 3.57 6.98
CA PHE A 109 6.55 4.21 6.19
C PHE A 109 7.72 4.69 7.04
N LEU A 110 7.43 5.30 8.17
CA LEU A 110 8.45 5.79 9.08
C LEU A 110 9.23 4.63 9.71
N ALA A 111 8.54 3.57 10.15
CA ALA A 111 9.17 2.36 10.67
C ALA A 111 10.03 1.66 9.61
N ALA A 112 9.51 1.45 8.39
CA ALA A 112 10.27 0.88 7.29
C ALA A 112 11.53 1.70 6.98
N HIS A 113 11.40 3.04 6.94
CA HIS A 113 12.54 3.91 6.70
C HIS A 113 13.62 3.79 7.79
N SER A 114 13.25 3.68 9.06
CA SER A 114 14.19 3.51 10.17
C SER A 114 14.96 2.18 10.11
N LEU A 115 14.36 1.17 9.47
CA LEU A 115 14.94 -0.16 9.24
C LEU A 115 15.71 -0.25 7.91
N GLY A 116 15.85 0.86 7.16
CA GLY A 116 16.50 0.87 5.84
C GLY A 116 15.67 0.20 4.74
N ILE A 117 14.37 0.00 4.96
CA ILE A 117 13.43 -0.59 4.01
C ILE A 117 12.72 0.53 3.25
N GLY A 118 12.72 0.42 1.92
CA GLY A 118 12.01 1.34 1.04
C GLY A 118 10.52 1.01 0.98
N SER A 119 9.70 2.05 0.82
CA SER A 119 8.25 1.89 0.79
C SER A 119 7.57 2.78 -0.25
N CYS A 120 6.36 2.40 -0.66
CA CYS A 120 5.53 3.19 -1.56
C CYS A 120 4.05 2.97 -1.26
N TRP A 121 3.28 4.06 -1.27
CA TRP A 121 1.81 3.99 -1.24
C TRP A 121 1.27 3.46 -2.56
N ILE A 122 0.41 2.45 -2.51
CA ILE A 122 -0.28 1.85 -3.65
C ILE A 122 -1.79 2.07 -3.49
N ASN A 123 -2.41 2.77 -4.45
CA ASN A 123 -3.84 3.10 -4.42
C ASN A 123 -4.72 2.17 -5.26
N GLN A 124 -4.13 1.43 -6.18
CA GLN A 124 -4.86 0.71 -7.22
C GLN A 124 -5.90 -0.27 -6.65
N LEU A 125 -5.55 -0.97 -5.58
CA LEU A 125 -6.48 -1.88 -4.92
C LEU A 125 -7.65 -1.13 -4.25
N GLY A 126 -7.43 0.06 -3.72
CA GLY A 126 -8.49 0.88 -3.13
C GLY A 126 -9.61 1.25 -4.10
N THR A 127 -9.30 1.32 -5.41
CA THR A 127 -10.27 1.62 -6.47
C THR A 127 -10.84 0.38 -7.15
N THR A 128 -10.27 -0.80 -6.92
CA THR A 128 -10.68 -2.07 -7.56
C THR A 128 -11.14 -3.12 -6.57
N CYS A 129 -11.04 -2.87 -5.26
CA CYS A 129 -11.36 -3.87 -4.23
C CYS A 129 -12.82 -4.34 -4.24
N ASP A 130 -13.72 -3.62 -4.91
CA ASP A 130 -15.13 -3.99 -5.04
C ASP A 130 -15.45 -4.74 -6.35
N ASP A 131 -14.49 -4.89 -7.28
CA ASP A 131 -14.62 -5.82 -8.40
C ASP A 131 -14.73 -7.25 -7.84
N PRO A 132 -15.73 -8.07 -8.28
CA PRO A 132 -15.99 -9.37 -7.69
C PRO A 132 -14.78 -10.32 -7.65
N GLU A 133 -13.98 -10.34 -8.72
CA GLU A 133 -12.81 -11.22 -8.82
C GLU A 133 -11.68 -10.76 -7.90
N VAL A 134 -11.51 -9.43 -7.73
CA VAL A 134 -10.55 -8.85 -6.80
C VAL A 134 -11.00 -9.11 -5.36
N ARG A 135 -12.29 -8.87 -5.06
CA ARG A 135 -12.88 -9.06 -3.73
C ARG A 135 -12.75 -10.50 -3.26
N GLU A 136 -13.06 -11.47 -4.13
CA GLU A 136 -12.90 -12.89 -3.83
C GLU A 136 -11.47 -13.21 -3.39
N LEU A 137 -10.49 -12.75 -4.18
CA LEU A 137 -9.08 -13.02 -3.88
C LEU A 137 -8.64 -12.37 -2.57
N ILE A 138 -8.87 -11.07 -2.37
CA ILE A 138 -8.38 -10.39 -1.16
C ILE A 138 -9.06 -10.92 0.10
N THR A 139 -10.32 -11.36 0.01
CA THR A 139 -11.01 -12.02 1.12
C THR A 139 -10.36 -13.38 1.44
N SER A 140 -10.01 -14.16 0.42
CA SER A 140 -9.29 -15.42 0.61
C SER A 140 -7.89 -15.24 1.22
N LEU A 141 -7.29 -14.06 1.04
CA LEU A 141 -6.00 -13.68 1.62
C LEU A 141 -6.11 -13.11 3.04
N GLY A 142 -7.32 -12.95 3.58
CA GLY A 142 -7.55 -12.53 4.95
C GLY A 142 -8.07 -11.10 5.13
N VAL A 143 -8.34 -10.36 4.05
CA VAL A 143 -9.03 -9.05 4.17
C VAL A 143 -10.48 -9.30 4.61
N PRO A 144 -10.97 -8.70 5.71
CA PRO A 144 -12.36 -8.86 6.14
C PRO A 144 -13.35 -8.49 5.02
N LYS A 145 -14.41 -9.30 4.89
CA LYS A 145 -15.34 -9.24 3.76
C LYS A 145 -16.07 -7.90 3.66
N ASP A 146 -16.35 -7.28 4.79
CA ASP A 146 -17.07 -6.02 4.97
C ASP A 146 -16.14 -4.80 4.99
N HIS A 147 -14.81 -5.01 4.94
CA HIS A 147 -13.86 -3.91 4.89
C HIS A 147 -13.70 -3.33 3.49
N LYS A 148 -13.51 -2.02 3.44
CA LYS A 148 -13.02 -1.30 2.27
C LYS A 148 -11.49 -1.18 2.36
N VAL A 149 -10.80 -1.31 1.22
CA VAL A 149 -9.36 -1.03 1.15
C VAL A 149 -9.15 0.47 0.95
N TYR A 150 -8.32 1.06 1.82
CA TYR A 150 -7.99 2.50 1.77
C TYR A 150 -6.61 2.78 1.20
N GLY A 151 -5.76 1.77 1.12
CA GLY A 151 -4.44 1.85 0.51
C GLY A 151 -3.65 0.57 0.74
N CYS A 152 -2.50 0.48 0.09
CA CYS A 152 -1.53 -0.57 0.38
C CYS A 152 -0.14 0.02 0.52
N VAL A 153 0.74 -0.71 1.20
CA VAL A 153 2.15 -0.39 1.40
C VAL A 153 3.00 -1.43 0.67
N ALA A 154 3.68 -1.03 -0.40
CA ALA A 154 4.73 -1.82 -1.01
C ALA A 154 6.02 -1.64 -0.20
N LEU A 155 6.68 -2.74 0.17
CA LEU A 155 7.88 -2.78 1.01
C LEU A 155 8.98 -3.62 0.34
N GLY A 156 10.24 -3.18 0.47
CA GLY A 156 11.40 -3.91 -0.02
C GLY A 156 12.67 -3.07 -0.02
N TYR A 157 13.77 -3.65 -0.42
CA TYR A 157 15.05 -2.96 -0.49
C TYR A 157 15.27 -2.30 -1.84
N ALA A 158 15.82 -1.08 -1.83
CA ALA A 158 16.04 -0.30 -3.05
C ALA A 158 16.98 -1.02 -4.04
N ASP A 159 16.62 -1.01 -5.32
CA ASP A 159 17.57 -1.39 -6.38
C ASP A 159 18.73 -0.38 -6.37
N PRO A 160 19.99 -0.84 -6.20
CA PRO A 160 21.16 0.05 -6.13
C PRO A 160 21.42 0.84 -7.42
N LYS A 161 20.79 0.44 -8.53
CA LYS A 161 20.88 1.15 -9.82
C LYS A 161 20.06 2.45 -9.85
N ILE A 162 19.21 2.68 -8.83
CA ILE A 162 18.33 3.84 -8.81
C ILE A 162 18.94 4.96 -7.95
N SER A 163 19.12 6.14 -8.57
CA SER A 163 19.40 7.36 -7.85
C SER A 163 18.11 7.99 -7.33
N MET A 164 17.95 8.06 -6.02
CA MET A 164 16.86 8.79 -5.39
C MET A 164 17.19 10.30 -5.37
N ARG A 165 16.36 11.10 -6.04
CA ARG A 165 16.49 12.56 -5.99
C ARG A 165 16.06 13.07 -4.62
N GLU A 166 16.81 14.01 -4.05
CA GLU A 166 16.38 14.72 -2.84
C GLU A 166 15.09 15.50 -3.12
N LYS A 167 14.17 15.46 -2.15
CA LYS A 167 12.94 16.26 -2.20
C LYS A 167 13.23 17.63 -1.60
N ALA A 168 13.09 18.68 -2.40
CA ALA A 168 13.11 20.04 -1.88
C ALA A 168 11.82 20.33 -1.08
N VAL A 169 11.96 21.05 0.03
CA VAL A 169 10.81 21.59 0.76
C VAL A 169 10.12 22.65 -0.10
N LYS A 170 8.81 22.49 -0.31
CA LYS A 170 8.02 23.47 -1.08
C LYS A 170 7.83 24.73 -0.22
N ALA A 171 8.30 25.86 -0.73
CA ALA A 171 8.11 27.15 -0.07
C ALA A 171 6.61 27.49 0.06
N GLY A 172 6.24 28.18 1.13
CA GLY A 172 4.87 28.65 1.36
C GLY A 172 3.89 27.59 1.87
N THR A 173 4.36 26.39 2.27
CA THR A 173 3.50 25.34 2.85
C THR A 173 3.34 25.43 4.37
N VAL A 174 4.09 26.32 5.04
CA VAL A 174 4.05 26.48 6.49
C VAL A 174 3.88 27.96 6.84
N THR A 175 2.95 28.25 7.71
CA THR A 175 2.78 29.56 8.36
C THR A 175 2.91 29.39 9.87
N VAL A 176 3.76 30.21 10.48
CA VAL A 176 3.92 30.28 11.94
C VAL A 176 3.38 31.62 12.41
N VAL A 177 2.36 31.60 13.27
CA VAL A 177 1.84 32.78 13.97
C VAL A 177 2.41 32.77 15.38
N ARG A 178 3.03 33.90 15.78
CA ARG A 178 3.66 34.05 17.12
C ARG A 178 3.01 35.21 17.87
#